data_495156818b7639727411c7b1daa266f5
#
_entry.id   495156818b7639727411c7b1daa266f5
#
_cell.length_a   1.000
_cell.length_b   1.000
_cell.length_c   1.000
_cell.angle_alpha   90.00
_cell.angle_beta   90.00
_cell.angle_gamma   90.00
#
_symmetry.space_group_name_H-M   'P 1'
#
loop_
_entity.id
_entity.type
_entity.pdbx_description
1 polymer ?
#
loop_
_entity_poly.entity_id
_entity_poly.type
_entity_poly.pdbx_seq_one_letter_code
_entity_poly.pdbx_strand_id
1 'polypeptide(L)'
;MIDLKLVSSVDPEVAASMKRELVRQQSNIELIASENFVSPAVMAAVGSHLTNKYAEGYPGKRYYGGCMYVDEVETLAIERAKKLFGCEHANVQPHSGANANLATFFALLNVGDTVLSMSLAHGGHLSHGSPVNISGKEYNIVSYGVDDVTETIDYDKVEELALKHRPKLLLAGASAYPRIIDFKRLREIADKVN
;
A
#
# COMPACT_ATOMS: atom_id res chain seq x y z
N MET A 1 4.05 -25.31 -1.38
CA MET A 1 3.36 -25.23 -2.69
C MET A 1 1.91 -25.60 -2.43
N ILE A 2 0.96 -24.88 -3.00
CA ILE A 2 -0.48 -25.18 -2.84
C ILE A 2 -0.73 -26.57 -3.44
N ASP A 3 -1.50 -27.42 -2.74
CA ASP A 3 -1.88 -28.74 -3.29
C ASP A 3 -2.99 -28.56 -4.34
N LEU A 4 -2.57 -28.44 -5.60
CA LEU A 4 -3.50 -28.31 -6.72
C LEU A 4 -4.38 -29.57 -6.91
N LYS A 5 -4.02 -30.72 -6.34
CA LYS A 5 -4.84 -31.93 -6.42
C LYS A 5 -6.13 -31.74 -5.63
N LEU A 6 -6.06 -31.10 -4.46
CA LEU A 6 -7.25 -30.81 -3.65
C LEU A 6 -8.20 -29.87 -4.40
N VAL A 7 -7.66 -28.78 -5.00
CA VAL A 7 -8.49 -27.85 -5.78
C VAL A 7 -9.08 -28.57 -7.00
N SER A 8 -8.27 -29.36 -7.71
CA SER A 8 -8.71 -30.10 -8.92
C SER A 8 -9.80 -31.14 -8.62
N SER A 9 -9.84 -31.68 -7.42
CA SER A 9 -10.90 -32.66 -7.04
C SER A 9 -12.28 -32.02 -6.88
N VAL A 10 -12.34 -30.71 -6.68
CA VAL A 10 -13.58 -29.95 -6.47
C VAL A 10 -13.87 -29.08 -7.69
N ASP A 11 -12.87 -28.38 -8.21
CA ASP A 11 -12.97 -27.47 -9.35
C ASP A 11 -11.76 -27.64 -10.29
N PRO A 12 -11.89 -28.53 -11.31
CA PRO A 12 -10.81 -28.78 -12.25
C PRO A 12 -10.52 -27.58 -13.17
N GLU A 13 -11.49 -26.71 -13.44
CA GLU A 13 -11.29 -25.55 -14.31
C GLU A 13 -10.44 -24.49 -13.63
N VAL A 14 -10.71 -24.20 -12.36
CA VAL A 14 -9.88 -23.29 -11.54
C VAL A 14 -8.49 -23.88 -11.36
N ALA A 15 -8.37 -25.18 -11.03
CA ALA A 15 -7.06 -25.81 -10.89
C ALA A 15 -6.22 -25.75 -12.17
N ALA A 16 -6.85 -25.94 -13.34
CA ALA A 16 -6.19 -25.80 -14.62
C ALA A 16 -5.70 -24.36 -14.89
N SER A 17 -6.48 -23.35 -14.51
CA SER A 17 -6.11 -21.94 -14.60
C SER A 17 -4.92 -21.61 -13.68
N MET A 18 -4.97 -22.06 -12.42
CA MET A 18 -3.86 -21.91 -11.46
C MET A 18 -2.56 -22.55 -11.98
N LYS A 19 -2.66 -23.71 -12.62
CA LYS A 19 -1.50 -24.38 -13.20
C LYS A 19 -0.89 -23.57 -14.36
N ARG A 20 -1.73 -23.02 -15.24
CA ARG A 20 -1.26 -22.16 -16.35
C ARG A 20 -0.60 -20.89 -15.82
N GLU A 21 -1.16 -20.28 -14.79
CA GLU A 21 -0.57 -19.10 -14.17
C GLU A 21 0.79 -19.41 -13.52
N LEU A 22 0.93 -20.54 -12.84
CA LEU A 22 2.23 -20.96 -12.32
C LEU A 22 3.27 -21.10 -13.44
N VAL A 23 2.90 -21.70 -14.56
CA VAL A 23 3.79 -21.81 -15.74
C VAL A 23 4.14 -20.42 -16.29
N ARG A 24 3.18 -19.52 -16.38
CA ARG A 24 3.41 -18.13 -16.82
C ARG A 24 4.46 -17.45 -15.93
N GLN A 25 4.27 -17.50 -14.62
CA GLN A 25 5.20 -16.88 -13.65
C GLN A 25 6.61 -17.49 -13.71
N GLN A 26 6.74 -18.78 -14.01
CA GLN A 26 8.02 -19.47 -14.12
C GLN A 26 8.74 -19.21 -15.46
N SER A 27 8.00 -18.86 -16.51
CA SER A 27 8.55 -18.72 -17.86
C SER A 27 8.75 -17.27 -18.30
N ASN A 28 8.20 -16.30 -17.57
CA ASN A 28 8.28 -14.88 -17.92
C ASN A 28 9.07 -14.11 -16.87
N ILE A 29 9.70 -13.02 -17.31
CA ILE A 29 10.26 -12.01 -16.41
C ILE A 29 9.17 -10.99 -16.12
N GLU A 30 8.79 -10.86 -14.85
CA GLU A 30 7.80 -9.89 -14.41
C GLU A 30 8.45 -8.50 -14.31
N LEU A 31 7.85 -7.52 -15.01
CA LEU A 31 8.34 -6.13 -15.04
C LEU A 31 7.35 -5.14 -14.38
N ILE A 32 6.28 -5.63 -13.77
CA ILE A 32 5.35 -4.78 -13.04
C ILE A 32 5.95 -4.46 -11.67
N ALA A 33 6.31 -3.20 -11.45
CA ALA A 33 7.04 -2.74 -10.27
C ALA A 33 6.33 -2.99 -8.94
N SER A 34 5.00 -3.14 -8.95
CA SER A 34 4.17 -3.39 -7.77
C SER A 34 3.93 -4.88 -7.48
N GLU A 35 4.41 -5.79 -8.33
CA GLU A 35 4.29 -7.24 -8.09
C GLU A 35 5.45 -7.78 -7.28
N ASN A 36 5.17 -8.82 -6.47
CA ASN A 36 6.15 -9.51 -5.65
C ASN A 36 5.86 -11.01 -5.57
N PHE A 37 6.89 -11.83 -5.72
CA PHE A 37 6.79 -13.27 -5.48
C PHE A 37 6.91 -13.56 -3.99
N VAL A 38 5.81 -13.93 -3.37
CA VAL A 38 5.76 -14.27 -1.94
C VAL A 38 6.29 -15.68 -1.69
N SER A 39 6.76 -15.91 -0.46
CA SER A 39 7.21 -17.26 -0.06
C SER A 39 6.06 -18.26 0.02
N PRO A 40 6.31 -19.57 -0.13
CA PRO A 40 5.31 -20.59 0.11
C PRO A 40 4.64 -20.52 1.49
N ALA A 41 5.38 -20.07 2.51
CA ALA A 41 4.84 -19.90 3.87
C ALA A 41 3.77 -18.78 3.92
N VAL A 42 3.97 -17.68 3.22
CA VAL A 42 2.97 -16.60 3.11
C VAL A 42 1.71 -17.12 2.42
N MET A 43 1.86 -17.83 1.28
CA MET A 43 0.72 -18.42 0.57
C MET A 43 -0.06 -19.41 1.45
N ALA A 44 0.64 -20.25 2.21
CA ALA A 44 0.01 -21.23 3.12
C ALA A 44 -0.72 -20.54 4.28
N ALA A 45 -0.16 -19.47 4.84
CA ALA A 45 -0.80 -18.71 5.90
C ALA A 45 -2.09 -18.01 5.42
N VAL A 46 -2.05 -17.36 4.25
CA VAL A 46 -3.21 -16.70 3.65
C VAL A 46 -4.34 -17.68 3.33
N GLY A 47 -4.00 -18.88 2.81
CA GLY A 47 -4.97 -19.96 2.50
C GLY A 47 -5.29 -20.91 3.68
N SER A 48 -5.00 -20.50 4.91
CA SER A 48 -5.23 -21.35 6.08
C SER A 48 -6.65 -21.26 6.63
N HIS A 49 -6.94 -22.08 7.66
CA HIS A 49 -8.22 -22.06 8.38
C HIS A 49 -8.53 -20.72 9.08
N LEU A 50 -7.56 -19.82 9.20
CA LEU A 50 -7.78 -18.44 9.67
C LEU A 50 -8.77 -17.68 8.76
N THR A 51 -8.86 -18.01 7.48
CA THR A 51 -9.86 -17.47 6.54
C THR A 51 -11.31 -17.70 6.98
N ASN A 52 -11.58 -18.69 7.82
CA ASN A 52 -12.91 -18.98 8.33
C ASN A 52 -13.35 -18.05 9.45
N LYS A 53 -12.41 -17.29 10.05
CA LYS A 53 -12.70 -16.50 11.26
C LYS A 53 -13.02 -15.05 10.93
N TYR A 54 -14.24 -14.64 11.23
CA TYR A 54 -14.65 -13.24 11.22
C TYR A 54 -14.18 -12.53 12.50
N ALA A 55 -13.41 -11.47 12.36
CA ALA A 55 -12.70 -10.81 13.46
C ALA A 55 -12.79 -9.28 13.42
N GLU A 56 -14.01 -8.75 13.26
CA GLU A 56 -14.27 -7.31 13.29
C GLU A 56 -13.85 -6.70 14.61
N GLY A 57 -13.23 -5.51 14.56
CA GLY A 57 -12.63 -4.83 15.71
C GLY A 57 -11.11 -5.02 15.74
N TYR A 58 -10.51 -4.83 16.91
CA TYR A 58 -9.05 -4.90 17.11
C TYR A 58 -8.70 -5.97 18.15
N PRO A 59 -7.45 -6.43 18.26
CA PRO A 59 -7.01 -7.36 19.29
C PRO A 59 -7.47 -6.95 20.69
N GLY A 60 -8.12 -7.87 21.40
CA GLY A 60 -8.69 -7.61 22.73
C GLY A 60 -9.95 -6.75 22.74
N LYS A 61 -10.41 -6.23 21.58
CA LYS A 61 -11.62 -5.40 21.44
C LYS A 61 -12.42 -5.83 20.21
N ARG A 62 -12.80 -7.10 20.16
CA ARG A 62 -13.58 -7.67 19.05
C ARG A 62 -15.08 -7.59 19.32
N TYR A 63 -15.84 -7.47 18.23
CA TYR A 63 -17.30 -7.56 18.30
C TYR A 63 -17.81 -9.00 18.41
N TYR A 64 -16.96 -10.00 18.09
CA TYR A 64 -17.32 -11.42 18.08
C TYR A 64 -16.40 -12.23 18.99
N GLY A 65 -16.93 -13.34 19.53
CA GLY A 65 -16.17 -14.30 20.33
C GLY A 65 -15.22 -15.18 19.50
N GLY A 66 -14.34 -15.90 20.19
CA GLY A 66 -13.44 -16.89 19.58
C GLY A 66 -12.26 -16.28 18.80
N CYS A 67 -11.89 -15.03 19.07
CA CYS A 67 -10.84 -14.32 18.33
C CYS A 67 -9.44 -14.44 18.94
N MET A 68 -9.25 -15.19 20.03
CA MET A 68 -8.00 -15.23 20.78
C MET A 68 -6.77 -15.53 19.91
N TYR A 69 -6.88 -16.47 18.99
CA TYR A 69 -5.73 -16.84 18.15
C TYR A 69 -5.50 -15.89 16.96
N VAL A 70 -6.56 -15.30 16.40
CA VAL A 70 -6.39 -14.25 15.39
C VAL A 70 -5.84 -12.97 16.04
N ASP A 71 -6.15 -12.70 17.31
CA ASP A 71 -5.57 -11.62 18.08
C ASP A 71 -4.05 -11.80 18.25
N GLU A 72 -3.61 -13.04 18.52
CA GLU A 72 -2.17 -13.35 18.59
C GLU A 72 -1.48 -13.06 17.26
N VAL A 73 -2.04 -13.49 16.13
CA VAL A 73 -1.47 -13.28 14.80
C VAL A 73 -1.43 -11.79 14.45
N GLU A 74 -2.51 -11.06 14.68
CA GLU A 74 -2.57 -9.62 14.40
C GLU A 74 -1.61 -8.84 15.30
N THR A 75 -1.52 -9.17 16.59
CA THR A 75 -0.57 -8.56 17.52
C THR A 75 0.88 -8.81 17.10
N LEU A 76 1.21 -10.04 16.70
CA LEU A 76 2.54 -10.35 16.17
C LEU A 76 2.86 -9.51 14.90
N ALA A 77 1.89 -9.34 14.01
CA ALA A 77 2.07 -8.52 12.81
C ALA A 77 2.30 -7.05 13.17
N ILE A 78 1.52 -6.49 14.10
CA ILE A 78 1.67 -5.11 14.60
C ILE A 78 3.07 -4.90 15.19
N GLU A 79 3.49 -5.77 16.12
CA GLU A 79 4.78 -5.61 16.82
C GLU A 79 5.97 -5.79 15.84
N ARG A 80 5.85 -6.70 14.87
CA ARG A 80 6.88 -6.88 13.85
C ARG A 80 6.95 -5.68 12.88
N ALA A 81 5.81 -5.11 12.47
CA ALA A 81 5.76 -3.90 11.67
C ALA A 81 6.39 -2.72 12.43
N LYS A 82 6.03 -2.51 13.70
CA LYS A 82 6.64 -1.48 14.54
C LYS A 82 8.16 -1.62 14.62
N LYS A 83 8.65 -2.83 14.84
CA LYS A 83 10.10 -3.10 14.89
C LYS A 83 10.78 -2.88 13.55
N LEU A 84 10.15 -3.30 12.44
CA LEU A 84 10.72 -3.19 11.10
C LEU A 84 10.86 -1.74 10.65
N PHE A 85 9.85 -0.92 10.92
CA PHE A 85 9.78 0.48 10.49
C PHE A 85 10.25 1.48 11.56
N GLY A 86 10.56 1.03 12.76
CA GLY A 86 10.96 1.91 13.88
C GLY A 86 9.86 2.87 14.30
N CYS A 87 8.59 2.47 14.19
CA CYS A 87 7.44 3.32 14.48
C CYS A 87 6.76 2.95 15.81
N GLU A 88 6.09 3.91 16.43
CA GLU A 88 5.37 3.73 17.70
C GLU A 88 4.05 2.97 17.52
N HIS A 89 3.40 3.15 16.35
CA HIS A 89 2.10 2.59 16.06
C HIS A 89 2.09 1.94 14.66
N ALA A 90 1.32 0.87 14.53
CA ALA A 90 1.07 0.22 13.25
C ALA A 90 -0.37 -0.31 13.19
N ASN A 91 -1.03 -0.16 12.06
CA ASN A 91 -2.28 -0.80 11.73
C ASN A 91 -2.04 -1.75 10.56
N VAL A 92 -2.30 -3.04 10.77
CA VAL A 92 -2.03 -4.10 9.79
C VAL A 92 -3.31 -4.66 9.14
N GLN A 93 -4.47 -4.03 9.40
CA GLN A 93 -5.76 -4.50 8.88
C GLN A 93 -6.07 -4.13 7.43
N PRO A 94 -5.53 -3.02 6.84
CA PRO A 94 -5.82 -2.73 5.44
C PRO A 94 -5.48 -3.91 4.53
N HIS A 95 -6.43 -4.29 3.66
CA HIS A 95 -6.26 -5.42 2.74
C HIS A 95 -5.36 -5.09 1.53
N SER A 96 -5.06 -3.79 1.32
CA SER A 96 -4.23 -3.31 0.20
C SER A 96 -3.63 -1.94 0.52
N GLY A 97 -2.59 -1.56 -0.23
CA GLY A 97 -2.02 -0.20 -0.14
C GLY A 97 -3.05 0.89 -0.47
N ALA A 98 -3.92 0.66 -1.45
CA ALA A 98 -4.99 1.60 -1.78
C ALA A 98 -5.98 1.78 -0.61
N ASN A 99 -6.33 0.70 0.10
CA ASN A 99 -7.18 0.78 1.29
C ASN A 99 -6.48 1.52 2.45
N ALA A 100 -5.18 1.27 2.65
CA ALA A 100 -4.38 1.98 3.65
C ALA A 100 -4.32 3.50 3.36
N ASN A 101 -4.07 3.89 2.10
CA ASN A 101 -4.06 5.29 1.69
C ASN A 101 -5.43 5.95 1.89
N LEU A 102 -6.51 5.26 1.51
CA LEU A 102 -7.87 5.76 1.70
C LEU A 102 -8.20 5.98 3.18
N ALA A 103 -7.86 5.01 4.04
CA ALA A 103 -8.04 5.15 5.49
C ALA A 103 -7.26 6.34 6.05
N THR A 104 -6.03 6.56 5.58
CA THR A 104 -5.20 7.71 5.97
C THR A 104 -5.83 9.03 5.52
N PHE A 105 -6.33 9.10 4.29
CA PHE A 105 -7.00 10.29 3.79
C PHE A 105 -8.25 10.61 4.60
N PHE A 106 -9.09 9.63 4.88
CA PHE A 106 -10.28 9.82 5.73
C PHE A 106 -9.95 10.28 7.15
N ALA A 107 -8.81 9.84 7.69
CA ALA A 107 -8.39 10.22 9.04
C ALA A 107 -7.85 11.65 9.12
N LEU A 108 -7.21 12.15 8.04
CA LEU A 108 -6.44 13.39 8.06
C LEU A 108 -7.07 14.54 7.26
N LEU A 109 -7.97 14.25 6.33
CA LEU A 109 -8.45 15.20 5.33
C LEU A 109 -9.97 15.32 5.32
N ASN A 110 -10.44 16.50 4.90
CA ASN A 110 -11.80 16.70 4.44
C ASN A 110 -11.85 16.69 2.90
N VAL A 111 -13.01 16.36 2.34
CA VAL A 111 -13.25 16.46 0.89
C VAL A 111 -12.90 17.86 0.41
N GLY A 112 -12.14 17.96 -0.67
CA GLY A 112 -11.65 19.22 -1.24
C GLY A 112 -10.34 19.74 -0.65
N ASP A 113 -9.80 19.13 0.40
CA ASP A 113 -8.47 19.49 0.91
C ASP A 113 -7.38 19.24 -0.14
N THR A 114 -6.32 20.05 -0.10
CA THR A 114 -5.21 19.96 -1.04
C THR A 114 -4.20 18.90 -0.59
N VAL A 115 -3.83 18.01 -1.52
CA VAL A 115 -2.81 16.98 -1.36
C VAL A 115 -1.68 17.23 -2.37
N LEU A 116 -0.44 17.27 -1.89
CA LEU A 116 0.76 17.30 -2.74
C LEU A 116 1.34 15.89 -2.84
N SER A 117 1.42 15.34 -4.05
CA SER A 117 1.80 13.94 -4.27
C SER A 117 2.59 13.75 -5.55
N MET A 118 3.29 12.60 -5.68
CA MET A 118 4.02 12.28 -6.90
C MET A 118 3.08 11.94 -8.05
N SER A 119 3.34 12.52 -9.22
CA SER A 119 2.61 12.24 -10.46
C SER A 119 2.68 10.75 -10.83
N LEU A 120 1.56 10.19 -11.31
CA LEU A 120 1.49 8.83 -11.82
C LEU A 120 2.50 8.61 -12.97
N ALA A 121 2.65 9.60 -13.86
CA ALA A 121 3.57 9.52 -15.00
C ALA A 121 5.05 9.44 -14.58
N HIS A 122 5.39 9.86 -13.37
CA HIS A 122 6.75 9.87 -12.85
C HIS A 122 6.99 8.79 -11.77
N GLY A 123 6.09 7.83 -11.66
CA GLY A 123 6.24 6.67 -10.76
C GLY A 123 5.34 6.69 -9.53
N GLY A 124 4.46 7.67 -9.37
CA GLY A 124 3.44 7.67 -8.34
C GLY A 124 2.44 6.51 -8.49
N HIS A 125 1.53 6.38 -7.53
CA HIS A 125 0.48 5.34 -7.56
C HIS A 125 -0.88 5.95 -7.93
N LEU A 126 -1.81 5.13 -8.45
CA LEU A 126 -3.19 5.58 -8.75
C LEU A 126 -3.86 6.23 -7.53
N SER A 127 -3.68 5.69 -6.33
CA SER A 127 -4.24 6.23 -5.09
C SER A 127 -3.53 7.49 -4.57
N HIS A 128 -2.55 8.01 -5.31
CA HIS A 128 -1.88 9.28 -5.01
C HIS A 128 -2.53 10.48 -5.72
N GLY A 129 -3.77 10.36 -6.16
CA GLY A 129 -4.51 11.47 -6.75
C GLY A 129 -4.80 11.36 -8.24
N SER A 130 -4.72 10.16 -8.83
CA SER A 130 -5.13 9.96 -10.21
C SER A 130 -6.62 10.33 -10.39
N PRO A 131 -7.00 11.04 -11.48
CA PRO A 131 -8.39 11.45 -11.73
C PRO A 131 -9.40 10.31 -11.81
N VAL A 132 -8.93 9.09 -12.11
CA VAL A 132 -9.79 7.90 -12.14
C VAL A 132 -9.94 7.21 -10.78
N ASN A 133 -9.15 7.62 -9.78
CA ASN A 133 -9.18 7.12 -8.42
C ASN A 133 -10.00 8.03 -7.52
N ILE A 134 -10.54 7.49 -6.42
CA ILE A 134 -11.29 8.28 -5.43
C ILE A 134 -10.46 9.45 -4.87
N SER A 135 -9.15 9.26 -4.69
CA SER A 135 -8.25 10.32 -4.22
C SER A 135 -8.22 11.53 -5.15
N GLY A 136 -8.23 11.32 -6.47
CA GLY A 136 -8.28 12.42 -7.45
C GLY A 136 -9.68 13.01 -7.68
N LYS A 137 -10.73 12.33 -7.19
CA LYS A 137 -12.11 12.83 -7.29
C LYS A 137 -12.52 13.66 -6.08
N GLU A 138 -12.03 13.30 -4.91
CA GLU A 138 -12.46 13.88 -3.63
C GLU A 138 -11.52 14.99 -3.14
N TYR A 139 -10.25 15.00 -3.59
CA TYR A 139 -9.23 15.94 -3.10
C TYR A 139 -8.67 16.81 -4.24
N ASN A 140 -8.19 17.99 -3.86
CA ASN A 140 -7.49 18.90 -4.78
C ASN A 140 -6.03 18.47 -4.90
N ILE A 141 -5.67 17.82 -6.01
CA ILE A 141 -4.36 17.22 -6.20
C ILE A 141 -3.39 18.20 -6.86
N VAL A 142 -2.28 18.45 -6.20
CA VAL A 142 -1.09 19.11 -6.77
C VAL A 142 -0.02 18.04 -6.95
N SER A 143 0.50 17.89 -8.18
CA SER A 143 1.47 16.85 -8.45
C SER A 143 2.88 17.41 -8.57
N TYR A 144 3.85 16.71 -7.96
CA TYR A 144 5.27 16.89 -8.25
C TYR A 144 5.80 15.74 -9.10
N GLY A 145 6.92 15.95 -9.74
CA GLY A 145 7.55 14.96 -10.62
C GLY A 145 9.05 14.85 -10.40
N VAL A 146 9.72 14.37 -11.44
CA VAL A 146 11.18 14.35 -11.55
C VAL A 146 11.66 15.47 -12.43
N ASP A 147 12.90 15.89 -12.25
CA ASP A 147 13.61 16.78 -13.15
C ASP A 147 13.89 16.08 -14.50
N ASP A 148 13.71 16.78 -15.61
CA ASP A 148 13.79 16.20 -16.96
C ASP A 148 15.21 15.77 -17.37
N VAL A 149 16.24 16.26 -16.69
CA VAL A 149 17.65 15.95 -17.01
C VAL A 149 18.21 14.88 -16.09
N THR A 150 17.95 14.99 -14.78
CA THR A 150 18.50 14.09 -13.77
C THR A 150 17.63 12.87 -13.54
N GLU A 151 16.35 12.92 -13.94
CA GLU A 151 15.33 11.91 -13.70
C GLU A 151 15.16 11.56 -12.19
N THR A 152 15.48 12.55 -11.34
CA THR A 152 15.31 12.45 -9.88
C THR A 152 14.30 13.47 -9.38
N ILE A 153 13.71 13.22 -8.19
CA ILE A 153 12.79 14.17 -7.56
C ILE A 153 13.52 15.49 -7.33
N ASP A 154 12.96 16.57 -7.87
CA ASP A 154 13.40 17.95 -7.60
C ASP A 154 12.73 18.43 -6.30
N TYR A 155 13.45 18.30 -5.19
CA TYR A 155 12.93 18.69 -3.86
C TYR A 155 12.73 20.20 -3.71
N ASP A 156 13.46 21.04 -4.45
CA ASP A 156 13.26 22.49 -4.41
C ASP A 156 11.95 22.85 -5.13
N LYS A 157 11.62 22.13 -6.19
CA LYS A 157 10.30 22.25 -6.85
C LYS A 157 9.16 21.73 -5.97
N VAL A 158 9.37 20.64 -5.22
CA VAL A 158 8.40 20.17 -4.23
C VAL A 158 8.16 21.23 -3.15
N GLU A 159 9.22 21.89 -2.67
CA GLU A 159 9.11 22.97 -1.70
C GLU A 159 8.34 24.17 -2.25
N GLU A 160 8.67 24.61 -3.47
CA GLU A 160 7.95 25.71 -4.16
C GLU A 160 6.44 25.41 -4.23
N LEU A 161 6.07 24.20 -4.66
CA LEU A 161 4.68 23.77 -4.75
C LEU A 161 4.01 23.71 -3.36
N ALA A 162 4.71 23.21 -2.35
CA ALA A 162 4.21 23.15 -0.98
C ALA A 162 3.93 24.55 -0.43
N LEU A 163 4.87 25.48 -0.58
CA LEU A 163 4.72 26.88 -0.13
C LEU A 163 3.57 27.58 -0.86
N LYS A 164 3.45 27.36 -2.16
CA LYS A 164 2.42 27.96 -3.02
C LYS A 164 1.02 27.45 -2.71
N HIS A 165 0.86 26.15 -2.57
CA HIS A 165 -0.45 25.51 -2.47
C HIS A 165 -0.86 25.16 -1.05
N ARG A 166 0.08 25.17 -0.09
CA ARG A 166 -0.13 24.87 1.34
C ARG A 166 -0.98 23.62 1.55
N PRO A 167 -0.53 22.45 1.05
CA PRO A 167 -1.32 21.23 1.13
C PRO A 167 -1.55 20.80 2.59
N LYS A 168 -2.69 20.16 2.85
CA LYS A 168 -2.97 19.51 4.14
C LYS A 168 -2.20 18.21 4.31
N LEU A 169 -1.84 17.57 3.19
CA LEU A 169 -1.08 16.33 3.16
C LEU A 169 0.01 16.41 2.08
N LEU A 170 1.26 16.15 2.45
CA LEU A 170 2.34 15.83 1.53
C LEU A 170 2.50 14.30 1.53
N LEU A 171 2.11 13.68 0.42
CA LEU A 171 2.17 12.23 0.26
C LEU A 171 3.50 11.82 -0.39
N ALA A 172 4.32 11.11 0.35
CA ALA A 172 5.62 10.61 -0.07
C ALA A 172 5.55 9.10 -0.35
N GLY A 173 6.20 8.67 -1.41
CA GLY A 173 6.26 7.28 -1.85
C GLY A 173 5.93 7.13 -3.32
N ALA A 174 6.27 5.98 -3.88
CA ALA A 174 6.09 5.68 -5.29
C ALA A 174 5.95 4.18 -5.53
N SER A 175 5.30 3.80 -6.64
CA SER A 175 5.25 2.41 -7.13
C SER A 175 6.40 2.11 -8.09
N ALA A 176 6.77 3.07 -8.93
CA ALA A 176 7.68 2.85 -10.06
C ALA A 176 8.83 3.86 -10.15
N TYR A 177 9.11 4.58 -9.07
CA TYR A 177 10.30 5.44 -9.00
C TYR A 177 11.48 4.65 -8.41
N PRO A 178 12.56 4.39 -9.16
CA PRO A 178 13.59 3.43 -8.77
C PRO A 178 14.74 4.05 -7.97
N ARG A 179 14.63 5.31 -7.55
CA ARG A 179 15.66 6.00 -6.78
C ARG A 179 15.28 6.10 -5.31
N ILE A 180 16.26 6.37 -4.46
CA ILE A 180 16.04 6.62 -3.03
C ILE A 180 15.26 7.93 -2.88
N ILE A 181 14.19 7.88 -2.07
CA ILE A 181 13.42 9.06 -1.71
C ILE A 181 14.00 9.64 -0.42
N ASP A 182 14.32 10.94 -0.44
CA ASP A 182 14.77 11.66 0.75
C ASP A 182 13.56 12.07 1.61
N PHE A 183 13.13 11.15 2.47
CA PHE A 183 12.02 11.39 3.40
C PHE A 183 12.33 12.49 4.41
N LYS A 184 13.61 12.69 4.76
CA LYS A 184 14.01 13.77 5.67
C LYS A 184 13.75 15.14 5.02
N ARG A 185 14.16 15.29 3.77
CA ARG A 185 13.92 16.53 3.02
C ARG A 185 12.42 16.81 2.83
N LEU A 186 11.63 15.78 2.51
CA LEU A 186 10.17 15.90 2.43
C LEU A 186 9.53 16.30 3.76
N ARG A 187 10.03 15.77 4.88
CA ARG A 187 9.59 16.17 6.22
C ARG A 187 9.90 17.63 6.52
N GLU A 188 11.11 18.09 6.19
CA GLU A 188 11.52 19.47 6.34
C GLU A 188 10.63 20.43 5.51
N ILE A 189 10.24 20.01 4.29
CA ILE A 189 9.30 20.76 3.45
C ILE A 189 7.91 20.82 4.09
N ALA A 190 7.41 19.69 4.58
CA ALA A 190 6.12 19.62 5.25
C ALA A 190 6.06 20.55 6.47
N ASP A 191 7.13 20.56 7.29
CA ASP A 191 7.22 21.41 8.48
C ASP A 191 7.21 22.92 8.18
N LYS A 192 7.57 23.34 6.95
CA LYS A 192 7.52 24.75 6.54
C LYS A 192 6.10 25.25 6.23
N VAL A 193 5.17 24.36 5.97
CA VAL A 193 3.82 24.73 5.52
C VAL A 193 2.72 24.45 6.54
N ASN A 194 3.05 23.78 7.67
CA ASN A 194 2.14 23.38 8.77
C ASN A 194 0.97 22.51 8.30
#